data_c3f7713d18032f33efeb75751dfc3ea6
#
_entry.id   c3f7713d18032f33efeb75751dfc3ea6
#
_cell.length_a   1.000
_cell.length_b   1.000
_cell.length_c   1.000
_cell.angle_alpha   90.00
_cell.angle_beta   90.00
_cell.angle_gamma   90.00
#
_symmetry.space_group_name_H-M   'P 1'
#
loop_
_entity.id
_entity.type
_entity.pdbx_description
1 polymer ?
#
loop_
_entity_poly.entity_id
_entity_poly.type
_entity_poly.pdbx_seq_one_letter_code
_entity_poly.pdbx_strand_id
1 'polypeptide(L)'
;MSIRLTRRAALATGAASGAVALAPLSAWAQAAANDHADLATAVDAYVTRCLAAFPDQPGLAVALVKDGAAILTRGYGVRKMGEARRVDDHTLFAIASNSKNVTAAGLAMMVDAGRVKWDEPVRTYLPGFTLSDP
;
A
#
# COMPACT_ATOMS: atom_id res chain seq x y z
N MET A 1 -46.88 -8.20 -53.10
CA MET A 1 -45.65 -8.90 -53.54
C MET A 1 -45.01 -9.54 -52.32
N SER A 2 -45.29 -10.84 -52.12
CA SER A 2 -44.97 -11.58 -50.88
C SER A 2 -43.64 -12.35 -51.08
N ILE A 3 -42.60 -11.99 -50.36
CA ILE A 3 -41.30 -12.65 -50.43
C ILE A 3 -41.34 -13.82 -49.44
N ARG A 4 -41.37 -15.04 -49.96
CA ARG A 4 -41.22 -16.29 -49.19
C ARG A 4 -39.75 -16.54 -48.93
N LEU A 5 -39.29 -16.32 -47.73
CA LEU A 5 -37.99 -16.76 -47.25
C LEU A 5 -37.99 -18.29 -47.05
N THR A 6 -37.25 -19.01 -47.85
CA THR A 6 -37.08 -20.47 -47.76
C THR A 6 -36.13 -20.82 -46.60
N ARG A 7 -36.46 -21.86 -45.82
CA ARG A 7 -35.70 -22.37 -44.67
C ARG A 7 -34.27 -22.82 -44.96
N ARG A 8 -33.80 -22.75 -46.19
CA ARG A 8 -32.42 -23.18 -46.60
C ARG A 8 -31.39 -22.07 -46.61
N ALA A 9 -31.77 -20.79 -46.41
CA ALA A 9 -30.81 -19.67 -46.37
C ALA A 9 -30.30 -19.33 -44.96
N ALA A 10 -30.76 -20.02 -43.91
CA ALA A 10 -30.44 -19.69 -42.50
C ALA A 10 -29.33 -20.56 -41.89
N LEU A 11 -28.60 -21.37 -42.67
CA LEU A 11 -27.57 -22.28 -42.13
C LEU A 11 -26.16 -21.99 -42.64
N ALA A 12 -25.89 -20.80 -43.15
CA ALA A 12 -24.54 -20.39 -43.61
C ALA A 12 -23.98 -19.19 -42.86
N THR A 13 -24.46 -18.89 -41.67
CA THR A 13 -23.75 -17.99 -40.72
C THR A 13 -22.83 -18.85 -39.90
N GLY A 14 -21.58 -18.96 -40.34
CA GLY A 14 -20.51 -19.65 -39.64
C GLY A 14 -20.39 -19.14 -38.22
N ALA A 15 -20.51 -20.03 -37.26
CA ALA A 15 -20.09 -19.81 -35.90
C ALA A 15 -18.60 -19.56 -35.90
N ALA A 16 -18.19 -18.30 -35.98
CA ALA A 16 -16.86 -17.89 -35.55
C ALA A 16 -16.84 -18.10 -34.00
N SER A 17 -16.60 -19.33 -33.60
CA SER A 17 -16.22 -19.63 -32.22
C SER A 17 -14.92 -18.92 -31.94
N GLY A 18 -15.00 -17.65 -31.48
CA GLY A 18 -13.86 -16.96 -30.93
C GLY A 18 -13.40 -17.77 -29.70
N ALA A 19 -12.37 -18.58 -29.88
CA ALA A 19 -11.66 -19.20 -28.77
C ALA A 19 -11.11 -18.06 -27.94
N VAL A 20 -11.80 -17.69 -26.85
CA VAL A 20 -11.22 -16.84 -25.82
C VAL A 20 -10.10 -17.67 -25.21
N ALA A 21 -8.87 -17.44 -25.66
CA ALA A 21 -7.69 -18.04 -25.07
C ALA A 21 -7.57 -17.46 -23.66
N LEU A 22 -8.02 -18.22 -22.65
CA LEU A 22 -7.75 -17.91 -21.26
C LEU A 22 -6.24 -17.99 -21.06
N ALA A 23 -5.60 -16.84 -20.78
CA ALA A 23 -4.19 -16.82 -20.45
C ALA A 23 -3.95 -17.74 -19.23
N PRO A 24 -2.88 -18.52 -19.20
CA PRO A 24 -2.57 -19.37 -18.07
C PRO A 24 -2.37 -18.52 -16.80
N LEU A 25 -2.74 -19.04 -15.62
CA LEU A 25 -2.59 -18.34 -14.34
C LEU A 25 -1.16 -17.81 -14.13
N SER A 26 -0.15 -18.51 -14.63
CA SER A 26 1.25 -18.07 -14.63
C SER A 26 1.49 -16.77 -15.40
N ALA A 27 0.77 -16.51 -16.48
CA ALA A 27 0.88 -15.26 -17.25
C ALA A 27 0.31 -14.08 -16.48
N TRP A 28 -0.79 -14.26 -15.75
CA TRP A 28 -1.37 -13.23 -14.87
C TRP A 28 -0.44 -12.92 -13.70
N ALA A 29 0.14 -13.95 -13.05
CA ALA A 29 1.10 -13.77 -11.97
C ALA A 29 2.36 -13.04 -12.46
N GLN A 30 2.85 -13.36 -13.65
CA GLN A 30 4.00 -12.68 -14.25
C GLN A 30 3.70 -11.23 -14.59
N ALA A 31 2.51 -10.92 -15.12
CA ALA A 31 2.09 -9.55 -15.40
C ALA A 31 2.02 -8.70 -14.11
N ALA A 32 1.45 -9.25 -13.03
CA ALA A 32 1.41 -8.58 -11.73
C ALA A 32 2.81 -8.34 -11.14
N ALA A 33 3.72 -9.32 -11.27
CA ALA A 33 5.10 -9.19 -10.81
C ALA A 33 5.85 -8.08 -11.58
N ASN A 34 5.63 -7.98 -12.89
CA ASN A 34 6.22 -6.93 -13.72
C ASN A 34 5.68 -5.55 -13.33
N ASP A 35 4.37 -5.40 -13.13
CA ASP A 35 3.73 -4.16 -12.67
C ASP A 35 4.30 -3.70 -11.30
N HIS A 36 4.55 -4.63 -10.39
CA HIS A 36 5.19 -4.33 -9.10
C HIS A 36 6.64 -3.84 -9.27
N ALA A 37 7.42 -4.47 -10.14
CA ALA A 37 8.80 -4.08 -10.41
C ALA A 37 8.88 -2.71 -11.10
N ASP A 38 8.01 -2.44 -12.05
CA ASP A 38 7.93 -1.16 -12.75
C ASP A 38 7.54 -0.03 -11.79
N LEU A 39 6.57 -0.26 -10.91
CA LEU A 39 6.16 0.70 -9.90
C LEU A 39 7.29 0.98 -8.88
N ALA A 40 7.96 -0.06 -8.40
CA ALA A 40 9.10 0.08 -7.49
C ALA A 40 10.23 0.91 -8.13
N THR A 41 10.53 0.65 -9.39
CA THR A 41 11.54 1.40 -10.17
C THR A 41 11.14 2.86 -10.35
N ALA A 42 9.87 3.13 -10.68
CA ALA A 42 9.37 4.49 -10.84
C ALA A 42 9.44 5.29 -9.53
N VAL A 43 9.08 4.67 -8.40
CA VAL A 43 9.17 5.29 -7.07
C VAL A 43 10.62 5.54 -6.69
N ASP A 44 11.53 4.60 -6.91
CA ASP A 44 12.97 4.76 -6.65
C ASP A 44 13.55 5.96 -7.42
N ALA A 45 13.26 6.06 -8.70
CA ALA A 45 13.69 7.17 -9.55
C ALA A 45 13.09 8.51 -9.09
N TYR A 46 11.82 8.52 -8.67
CA TYR A 46 11.16 9.72 -8.15
C TYR A 46 11.82 10.21 -6.86
N VAL A 47 12.02 9.32 -5.89
CA VAL A 47 12.66 9.64 -4.60
C VAL A 47 14.09 10.17 -4.80
N THR A 48 14.85 9.56 -5.71
CA THR A 48 16.19 10.01 -6.06
C THR A 48 16.18 11.44 -6.58
N ARG A 49 15.25 11.80 -7.47
CA ARG A 49 15.08 13.18 -7.95
C ARG A 49 14.66 14.14 -6.85
N CYS A 50 13.76 13.72 -5.95
CA CYS A 50 13.37 14.55 -4.81
C CYS A 50 14.56 14.90 -3.92
N LEU A 51 15.38 13.92 -3.57
CA LEU A 51 16.57 14.18 -2.76
C LEU A 51 17.58 15.11 -3.45
N ALA A 52 17.73 14.98 -4.76
CA ALA A 52 18.57 15.90 -5.54
C ALA A 52 18.03 17.33 -5.56
N ALA A 53 16.70 17.49 -5.51
CA ALA A 53 16.06 18.81 -5.47
C ALA A 53 16.06 19.46 -4.08
N PHE A 54 16.25 18.68 -3.01
CA PHE A 54 16.27 19.14 -1.62
C PHE A 54 17.57 18.74 -0.93
N PRO A 55 18.70 19.42 -1.24
CA PRO A 55 20.03 19.03 -0.76
C PRO A 55 20.21 19.11 0.76
N ASP A 56 19.38 19.88 1.47
CA ASP A 56 19.38 19.98 2.93
C ASP A 56 18.66 18.79 3.61
N GLN A 57 17.98 17.93 2.85
CA GLN A 57 17.39 16.71 3.37
C GLN A 57 18.45 15.61 3.42
N PRO A 58 18.92 15.17 4.60
CA PRO A 58 20.04 14.23 4.70
C PRO A 58 19.69 12.86 4.17
N GLY A 59 18.47 12.40 4.42
CA GLY A 59 18.03 11.09 3.98
C GLY A 59 16.59 10.79 4.35
N LEU A 60 16.07 9.73 3.79
CA LEU A 60 14.72 9.22 4.04
C LEU A 60 14.68 7.71 3.82
N ALA A 61 13.62 7.07 4.30
CA ALA A 61 13.31 5.67 4.01
C ALA A 61 11.92 5.58 3.38
N VAL A 62 11.76 4.66 2.45
CA VAL A 62 10.49 4.38 1.77
C VAL A 62 10.17 2.90 1.88
N ALA A 63 8.95 2.60 2.26
CA ALA A 63 8.35 1.29 2.12
C ALA A 63 7.10 1.42 1.24
N LEU A 64 7.01 0.62 0.19
CA LEU A 64 5.87 0.57 -0.70
C LEU A 64 5.25 -0.82 -0.63
N VAL A 65 3.98 -0.86 -0.26
CA VAL A 65 3.20 -2.10 -0.15
C VAL A 65 2.10 -2.07 -1.20
N LYS A 66 1.98 -3.12 -1.97
CA LYS A 66 0.89 -3.32 -2.95
C LYS A 66 0.42 -4.77 -2.88
N ASP A 67 -0.89 -4.97 -2.90
CA ASP A 67 -1.52 -6.29 -2.87
C ASP A 67 -1.02 -7.19 -1.72
N GLY A 68 -0.78 -6.58 -0.54
CA GLY A 68 -0.29 -7.27 0.66
C GLY A 68 1.20 -7.62 0.64
N ALA A 69 1.95 -7.25 -0.40
CA ALA A 69 3.40 -7.48 -0.51
C ALA A 69 4.19 -6.16 -0.43
N ALA A 70 5.32 -6.18 0.30
CA ALA A 70 6.28 -5.10 0.26
C ALA A 70 7.08 -5.21 -1.04
N ILE A 71 6.84 -4.28 -1.99
CA ILE A 71 7.49 -4.27 -3.30
C ILE A 71 8.71 -3.35 -3.37
N LEU A 72 8.86 -2.45 -2.40
CA LEU A 72 10.05 -1.63 -2.20
C LEU A 72 10.22 -1.38 -0.71
N THR A 73 11.43 -1.61 -0.19
CA THR A 73 11.86 -1.17 1.14
C THR A 73 13.29 -0.68 0.99
N ARG A 74 13.50 0.64 1.09
CA ARG A 74 14.78 1.23 0.79
C ARG A 74 15.06 2.51 1.59
N GLY A 75 16.30 2.63 2.07
CA GLY A 75 16.87 3.85 2.61
C GLY A 75 17.65 4.64 1.56
N TYR A 76 17.61 5.98 1.69
CA TYR A 76 18.28 6.91 0.79
C TYR A 76 19.06 7.95 1.60
N GLY A 77 20.20 8.41 1.06
CA GLY A 77 21.01 9.43 1.69
C GLY A 77 21.75 8.96 2.94
N VAL A 78 21.94 9.87 3.88
CA VAL A 78 22.68 9.65 5.13
C VAL A 78 21.79 9.93 6.34
N ARG A 79 22.15 9.37 7.51
CA ARG A 79 21.38 9.54 8.76
C ARG A 79 21.46 10.96 9.32
N LYS A 80 22.58 11.65 9.02
CA LYS A 80 22.81 13.02 9.44
C LYS A 80 23.78 13.70 8.47
N MET A 81 23.55 14.99 8.21
CA MET A 81 24.45 15.80 7.38
C MET A 81 25.85 15.77 7.92
N GLY A 82 26.83 15.58 7.02
CA GLY A 82 28.25 15.50 7.36
C GLY A 82 28.73 14.15 7.91
N GLU A 83 27.83 13.17 8.09
CA GLU A 83 28.17 11.80 8.47
C GLU A 83 28.14 10.84 7.28
N ALA A 84 29.01 9.84 7.27
CA ALA A 84 29.06 8.83 6.21
C ALA A 84 27.99 7.72 6.39
N ARG A 85 27.38 7.61 7.58
CA ARG A 85 26.41 6.56 7.90
C ARG A 85 25.16 6.71 7.06
N ARG A 86 24.91 5.74 6.22
CA ARG A 86 23.75 5.75 5.31
C ARG A 86 22.45 5.38 6.04
N VAL A 87 21.34 5.87 5.49
CA VAL A 87 20.01 5.36 5.81
C VAL A 87 19.85 4.00 5.13
N ASP A 88 19.31 3.04 5.86
CA ASP A 88 19.02 1.67 5.45
C ASP A 88 17.59 1.27 5.91
N ASP A 89 17.17 0.06 5.64
CA ASP A 89 15.87 -0.49 6.01
C ASP A 89 15.73 -0.76 7.53
N HIS A 90 16.81 -0.69 8.28
CA HIS A 90 16.84 -0.80 9.75
C HIS A 90 16.96 0.54 10.46
N THR A 91 17.02 1.64 9.73
CA THR A 91 17.16 2.97 10.32
C THR A 91 15.83 3.39 10.96
N LEU A 92 15.88 3.71 12.25
CA LEU A 92 14.71 4.19 12.99
C LEU A 92 14.49 5.68 12.76
N PHE A 93 13.25 6.05 12.50
CA PHE A 93 12.78 7.42 12.36
C PHE A 93 11.71 7.73 13.41
N ALA A 94 11.74 8.95 13.94
CA ALA A 94 10.65 9.45 14.75
C ALA A 94 9.45 9.71 13.84
N ILE A 95 8.31 9.07 14.15
CA ILE A 95 7.10 9.13 13.33
C ILE A 95 6.10 10.18 13.80
N ALA A 96 6.47 10.99 14.81
CA ALA A 96 5.67 12.08 15.34
C ALA A 96 4.21 11.67 15.57
N SER A 97 3.24 12.45 15.06
CA SER A 97 1.80 12.19 15.28
C SER A 97 1.26 10.90 14.64
N ASN A 98 2.01 10.24 13.77
CA ASN A 98 1.62 8.91 13.30
C ASN A 98 1.57 7.88 14.45
N SER A 99 2.28 8.14 15.55
CA SER A 99 2.19 7.35 16.80
C SER A 99 0.76 7.29 17.36
N LYS A 100 -0.08 8.31 17.11
CA LYS A 100 -1.47 8.32 17.57
C LYS A 100 -2.29 7.14 17.00
N ASN A 101 -2.06 6.80 15.73
CA ASN A 101 -2.74 5.68 15.09
C ASN A 101 -2.35 4.36 15.76
N VAL A 102 -1.07 4.18 16.09
CA VAL A 102 -0.58 2.99 16.79
C VAL A 102 -1.16 2.91 18.21
N THR A 103 -1.20 4.04 18.93
CA THR A 103 -1.81 4.12 20.26
C THR A 103 -3.30 3.80 20.22
N ALA A 104 -4.04 4.38 19.25
CA ALA A 104 -5.47 4.11 19.10
C ALA A 104 -5.74 2.63 18.76
N ALA A 105 -4.92 2.02 17.89
CA ALA A 105 -5.02 0.60 17.60
C ALA A 105 -4.77 -0.27 18.84
N GLY A 106 -3.77 0.09 19.66
CA GLY A 106 -3.50 -0.60 20.92
C GLY A 106 -4.69 -0.50 21.90
N LEU A 107 -5.33 0.67 22.00
CA LEU A 107 -6.54 0.84 22.80
C LEU A 107 -7.70 0.02 22.25
N ALA A 108 -7.90 -0.02 20.94
CA ALA A 108 -8.93 -0.86 20.31
C ALA A 108 -8.75 -2.34 20.67
N MET A 109 -7.53 -2.85 20.66
CA MET A 109 -7.24 -4.23 21.10
C MET A 109 -7.59 -4.47 22.56
N MET A 110 -7.43 -3.47 23.43
CA MET A 110 -7.84 -3.57 24.84
C MET A 110 -9.37 -3.53 24.99
N VAL A 111 -10.07 -2.79 24.13
CA VAL A 111 -11.54 -2.78 24.09
C VAL A 111 -12.06 -4.15 23.61
N ASP A 112 -11.50 -4.72 22.57
CA ASP A 112 -11.86 -6.05 22.06
C ASP A 112 -11.62 -7.14 23.11
N ALA A 113 -10.58 -6.98 23.92
CA ALA A 113 -10.30 -7.86 25.05
C ALA A 113 -11.18 -7.59 26.29
N GLY A 114 -12.13 -6.65 26.25
CA GLY A 114 -13.03 -6.27 27.33
C GLY A 114 -12.34 -5.59 28.54
N ARG A 115 -11.12 -5.10 28.36
CA ARG A 115 -10.31 -4.49 29.42
C ARG A 115 -10.59 -3.00 29.61
N VAL A 116 -11.01 -2.32 28.56
CA VAL A 116 -11.44 -0.92 28.58
C VAL A 116 -12.67 -0.75 27.70
N LYS A 117 -13.38 0.37 27.83
CA LYS A 117 -14.49 0.75 26.96
C LYS A 117 -14.26 2.14 26.40
N TRP A 118 -14.76 2.39 25.18
CA TRP A 118 -14.58 3.67 24.51
C TRP A 118 -15.28 4.84 25.21
N ASP A 119 -16.40 4.59 25.82
CA ASP A 119 -17.31 5.56 26.43
C ASP A 119 -17.18 5.69 27.95
N GLU A 120 -16.25 4.99 28.57
CA GLU A 120 -15.96 5.12 29.99
C GLU A 120 -14.89 6.20 30.27
N PRO A 121 -15.05 7.00 31.34
CA PRO A 121 -14.04 7.98 31.69
C PRO A 121 -12.67 7.34 31.94
N VAL A 122 -11.59 8.01 31.50
CA VAL A 122 -10.22 7.55 31.74
C VAL A 122 -9.90 7.30 33.20
N ARG A 123 -10.49 8.08 34.10
CA ARG A 123 -10.33 7.95 35.59
C ARG A 123 -10.82 6.60 36.14
N THR A 124 -11.72 5.91 35.44
CA THR A 124 -12.13 4.53 35.78
C THR A 124 -10.94 3.58 35.77
N TYR A 125 -10.02 3.77 34.82
CA TYR A 125 -8.84 2.91 34.62
C TYR A 125 -7.57 3.50 35.22
N LEU A 126 -7.49 4.82 35.30
CA LEU A 126 -6.36 5.59 35.86
C LEU A 126 -6.86 6.60 36.88
N PRO A 127 -7.10 6.21 38.13
CA PRO A 127 -7.69 7.09 39.16
C PRO A 127 -6.90 8.39 39.41
N GLY A 128 -5.58 8.36 39.20
CA GLY A 128 -4.71 9.54 39.36
C GLY A 128 -4.67 10.47 38.14
N PHE A 129 -5.41 10.16 37.05
CA PHE A 129 -5.39 10.98 35.84
C PHE A 129 -6.12 12.31 36.10
N THR A 130 -5.40 13.42 35.91
CA THR A 130 -5.94 14.78 35.98
C THR A 130 -5.48 15.60 34.80
N LEU A 131 -6.34 16.48 34.32
CA LEU A 131 -6.00 17.51 33.35
C LEU A 131 -5.73 18.83 34.12
N SER A 132 -5.08 19.78 33.41
CA SER A 132 -4.82 21.12 33.93
C SER A 132 -6.10 21.94 34.17
N ASP A 133 -7.17 21.59 33.45
CA ASP A 133 -8.49 22.16 33.56
C ASP A 133 -9.45 21.03 33.99
N PRO A 134 -10.11 21.10 35.17
CA PRO A 134 -10.94 20.04 35.75
C PRO A 134 -12.28 19.84 35.02
#